data_66f0eba1a0be88a00c1ab7febc40834d
#
_entry.id   66f0eba1a0be88a00c1ab7febc40834d
#
_cell.length_a   1.000
_cell.length_b   1.000
_cell.length_c   1.000
_cell.angle_alpha   90.00
_cell.angle_beta   90.00
_cell.angle_gamma   90.00
#
_symmetry.space_group_name_H-M   'P 1'
#
loop_
_entity.id
_entity.type
_entity.pdbx_description
1 polymer ?
#
loop_
_entity_poly.entity_id
_entity_poly.type
_entity_poly.pdbx_seq_one_letter_code
_entity_poly.pdbx_strand_id
1 'polypeptide(L)'
;AMDDTTLRKLEDRLTYLRNLDQRRQEVKKAVDGQGKLTPELSAAIDAAATLAEVEDLYRPYKQKRRTRATAAREKGLEPLAQLLLAQERDCPRPEDAAQAYIDAEKGVETLADALQGANDIVAELLSDDAAIRKTLRTLLMRQGHLRSLAVKEEDSVYRLYYDFDQPVAKLADHQILAINRGEKEGFLSVTVLLDRDTALPVLRRAAVKPGSAAMEFMKSTCEDAYDRLIYPSLERE
;
A
#
# COMPACT_ATOMS: atom_id res chain seq x y z
N ALA A 1 -23.73 24.18 -28.20
CA ALA A 1 -23.57 22.77 -28.57
C ALA A 1 -22.28 22.26 -27.93
N MET A 2 -22.37 21.13 -27.28
CA MET A 2 -21.21 20.46 -26.68
C MET A 2 -20.38 19.83 -27.80
N ASP A 3 -19.07 20.04 -27.81
CA ASP A 3 -18.22 19.41 -28.83
C ASP A 3 -18.00 17.91 -28.53
N ASP A 4 -17.49 17.14 -29.50
CA ASP A 4 -17.30 15.70 -29.37
C ASP A 4 -16.29 15.36 -28.28
N THR A 5 -15.28 16.20 -28.06
CA THR A 5 -14.26 16.00 -27.00
C THR A 5 -14.88 16.16 -25.62
N THR A 6 -15.70 17.19 -25.41
CA THR A 6 -16.40 17.42 -24.15
C THR A 6 -17.39 16.31 -23.87
N LEU A 7 -18.14 15.85 -24.87
CA LEU A 7 -19.08 14.74 -24.75
C LEU A 7 -18.36 13.45 -24.35
N ARG A 8 -17.24 13.15 -24.99
CA ARG A 8 -16.42 11.97 -24.67
C ARG A 8 -15.89 12.00 -23.25
N LYS A 9 -15.38 13.15 -22.79
CA LYS A 9 -14.95 13.33 -21.39
C LYS A 9 -16.09 13.12 -20.41
N LEU A 10 -17.27 13.58 -20.72
CA LEU A 10 -18.47 13.38 -19.89
C LEU A 10 -18.86 11.90 -19.83
N GLU A 11 -18.85 11.20 -20.98
CA GLU A 11 -19.13 9.75 -21.04
C GLU A 11 -18.10 8.95 -20.22
N ASP A 12 -16.81 9.26 -20.36
CA ASP A 12 -15.74 8.60 -19.61
C ASP A 12 -15.89 8.81 -18.10
N ARG A 13 -16.21 10.04 -17.70
CA ARG A 13 -16.46 10.37 -16.30
C ARG A 13 -17.69 9.63 -15.74
N LEU A 14 -18.75 9.57 -16.50
CA LEU A 14 -19.96 8.86 -16.09
C LEU A 14 -19.70 7.36 -15.96
N THR A 15 -18.98 6.75 -16.89
CA THR A 15 -18.57 5.35 -16.83
C THR A 15 -17.71 5.08 -15.59
N TYR A 16 -16.75 5.96 -15.31
CA TYR A 16 -15.91 5.87 -14.11
C TYR A 16 -16.75 5.90 -12.83
N LEU A 17 -17.68 6.83 -12.72
CA LEU A 17 -18.54 6.97 -11.54
C LEU A 17 -19.45 5.76 -11.34
N ARG A 18 -19.97 5.18 -12.43
CA ARG A 18 -20.75 3.94 -12.37
C ARG A 18 -19.90 2.76 -11.89
N ASN A 19 -18.68 2.63 -12.41
CA ASN A 19 -17.75 1.57 -11.99
C ASN A 19 -17.35 1.75 -10.52
N LEU A 20 -17.14 2.98 -10.09
CA LEU A 20 -16.84 3.29 -8.70
C LEU A 20 -17.99 2.88 -7.77
N ASP A 21 -19.23 3.25 -8.11
CA ASP A 21 -20.40 2.87 -7.32
C ASP A 21 -20.61 1.35 -7.29
N GLN A 22 -20.48 0.70 -8.43
CA GLN A 22 -20.55 -0.77 -8.52
C GLN A 22 -19.51 -1.42 -7.61
N ARG A 23 -18.28 -0.94 -7.64
CA ARG A 23 -17.22 -1.48 -6.81
C ARG A 23 -17.48 -1.28 -5.32
N ARG A 24 -18.00 -0.11 -4.93
CA ARG A 24 -18.44 0.15 -3.55
C ARG A 24 -19.42 -0.91 -3.07
N GLN A 25 -20.44 -1.22 -3.89
CA GLN A 25 -21.46 -2.22 -3.54
C GLN A 25 -20.87 -3.63 -3.44
N GLU A 26 -20.01 -4.01 -4.37
CA GLU A 26 -19.31 -5.31 -4.36
C GLU A 26 -18.47 -5.48 -3.09
N VAL A 27 -17.72 -4.45 -2.71
CA VAL A 27 -16.86 -4.46 -1.52
C VAL A 27 -17.70 -4.54 -0.24
N LYS A 28 -18.76 -3.74 -0.15
CA LYS A 28 -19.69 -3.79 0.99
C LYS A 28 -20.30 -5.18 1.15
N LYS A 29 -20.73 -5.78 0.05
CA LYS A 29 -21.29 -7.14 0.05
C LYS A 29 -20.26 -8.18 0.48
N ALA A 30 -19.03 -8.08 -0.01
CA ALA A 30 -17.94 -9.00 0.34
C ALA A 30 -17.59 -8.93 1.83
N VAL A 31 -17.51 -7.72 2.39
CA VAL A 31 -17.19 -7.51 3.81
C VAL A 31 -18.36 -7.93 4.70
N ASP A 32 -19.58 -7.64 4.29
CA ASP A 32 -20.80 -8.05 5.00
C ASP A 32 -20.91 -9.58 5.03
N GLY A 33 -20.57 -10.26 3.96
CA GLY A 33 -20.52 -11.72 3.90
C GLY A 33 -19.53 -12.35 4.88
N GLN A 34 -18.53 -11.59 5.34
CA GLN A 34 -17.61 -11.99 6.40
C GLN A 34 -18.10 -11.61 7.80
N GLY A 35 -19.25 -10.93 7.90
CA GLY A 35 -19.78 -10.42 9.17
C GLY A 35 -18.99 -9.28 9.76
N LYS A 36 -18.20 -8.56 8.95
CA LYS A 36 -17.27 -7.51 9.39
C LYS A 36 -17.65 -6.10 8.95
N LEU A 37 -18.77 -5.94 8.24
CA LEU A 37 -19.22 -4.62 7.81
C LEU A 37 -19.84 -3.85 8.98
N THR A 38 -19.19 -2.75 9.35
CA THR A 38 -19.69 -1.83 10.37
C THR A 38 -20.34 -0.60 9.71
N PRO A 39 -21.20 0.16 10.43
CA PRO A 39 -21.74 1.42 9.90
C PRO A 39 -20.65 2.42 9.51
N GLU A 40 -19.57 2.49 10.27
CA GLU A 40 -18.41 3.37 10.02
C GLU A 40 -17.68 2.97 8.74
N LEU A 41 -17.43 1.67 8.54
CA LEU A 41 -16.79 1.18 7.33
C LEU A 41 -17.68 1.38 6.11
N SER A 42 -18.99 1.10 6.22
CA SER A 42 -19.95 1.33 5.15
C SER A 42 -19.97 2.81 4.72
N ALA A 43 -19.99 3.74 5.70
CA ALA A 43 -19.93 5.17 5.45
C ALA A 43 -18.60 5.59 4.77
N ALA A 44 -17.48 5.03 5.21
CA ALA A 44 -16.17 5.29 4.61
C ALA A 44 -16.10 4.82 3.14
N ILE A 45 -16.67 3.65 2.84
CA ILE A 45 -16.73 3.13 1.47
C ILE A 45 -17.60 4.03 0.60
N ASP A 46 -18.75 4.46 1.09
CA ASP A 46 -19.65 5.36 0.36
C ASP A 46 -19.02 6.75 0.12
N ALA A 47 -18.18 7.21 1.03
CA ALA A 47 -17.48 8.49 0.93
C ALA A 47 -16.19 8.43 0.08
N ALA A 48 -15.72 7.25 -0.27
CA ALA A 48 -14.51 7.09 -1.09
C ALA A 48 -14.68 7.71 -2.47
N ALA A 49 -13.80 8.63 -2.83
CA ALA A 49 -13.90 9.41 -4.07
C ALA A 49 -13.28 8.70 -5.28
N THR A 50 -12.45 7.69 -5.06
CA THR A 50 -11.72 6.99 -6.11
C THR A 50 -11.76 5.49 -5.92
N LEU A 51 -11.52 4.73 -7.00
CA LEU A 51 -11.38 3.27 -6.94
C LEU A 51 -10.22 2.88 -6.01
N ALA A 52 -9.10 3.61 -6.04
CA ALA A 52 -7.97 3.34 -5.16
C ALA A 52 -8.35 3.43 -3.68
N GLU A 53 -9.14 4.43 -3.30
CA GLU A 53 -9.64 4.57 -1.92
C GLU A 53 -10.56 3.42 -1.51
N VAL A 54 -11.44 2.96 -2.41
CA VAL A 54 -12.29 1.79 -2.16
C VAL A 54 -11.45 0.53 -1.95
N GLU A 55 -10.47 0.30 -2.81
CA GLU A 55 -9.56 -0.85 -2.70
C GLU A 55 -8.73 -0.80 -1.41
N ASP A 56 -8.28 0.38 -0.98
CA ASP A 56 -7.59 0.57 0.29
C ASP A 56 -8.44 0.13 1.48
N LEU A 57 -9.73 0.52 1.49
CA LEU A 57 -10.67 0.14 2.54
C LEU A 57 -10.98 -1.35 2.55
N TYR A 58 -11.00 -1.98 1.38
CA TYR A 58 -11.23 -3.42 1.24
C TYR A 58 -10.01 -4.27 1.61
N ARG A 59 -8.81 -3.74 1.48
CA ARG A 59 -7.56 -4.49 1.58
C ARG A 59 -7.41 -5.34 2.84
N PRO A 60 -7.75 -4.87 4.06
CA PRO A 60 -7.67 -5.69 5.27
C PRO A 60 -8.62 -6.90 5.27
N TYR A 61 -9.70 -6.83 4.50
CA TYR A 61 -10.76 -7.87 4.46
C TYR A 61 -10.61 -8.82 3.28
N LYS A 62 -9.73 -8.48 2.34
CA LYS A 62 -9.48 -9.28 1.15
C LYS A 62 -8.79 -10.59 1.53
N GLN A 63 -9.25 -11.69 0.96
CA GLN A 63 -8.57 -12.97 1.15
C GLN A 63 -7.17 -12.90 0.55
N LYS A 64 -6.19 -13.21 1.38
CA LYS A 64 -4.77 -13.20 1.00
C LYS A 64 -4.24 -14.61 0.88
N ARG A 65 -3.29 -14.80 0.00
CA ARG A 65 -2.45 -16.00 0.02
C ARG A 65 -1.64 -16.01 1.32
N ARG A 66 -1.08 -17.18 1.67
CA ARG A 66 -0.20 -17.31 2.83
C ARG A 66 0.94 -16.29 2.75
N THR A 67 1.06 -15.46 3.78
CA THR A 67 2.08 -14.42 3.91
C THR A 67 2.96 -14.71 5.11
N ARG A 68 4.04 -13.92 5.28
CA ARG A 68 4.86 -13.99 6.51
C ARG A 68 4.02 -13.67 7.74
N ALA A 69 3.10 -12.72 7.64
CA ALA A 69 2.18 -12.38 8.73
C ALA A 69 1.23 -13.53 9.07
N THR A 70 0.70 -14.24 8.07
CA THR A 70 -0.12 -15.43 8.28
C THR A 70 0.67 -16.49 9.06
N ALA A 71 1.90 -16.77 8.64
CA ALA A 71 2.76 -17.73 9.32
C ALA A 71 3.05 -17.30 10.77
N ALA A 72 3.30 -16.03 11.01
CA ALA A 72 3.55 -15.48 12.34
C ALA A 72 2.31 -15.59 13.24
N ARG A 73 1.12 -15.36 12.71
CA ARG A 73 -0.14 -15.54 13.44
C ARG A 73 -0.36 -16.99 13.85
N GLU A 74 -0.06 -17.93 12.97
CA GLU A 74 -0.12 -19.37 13.28
C GLU A 74 0.83 -19.76 14.43
N LYS A 75 1.94 -19.05 14.57
CA LYS A 75 2.89 -19.23 15.68
C LYS A 75 2.45 -18.54 16.98
N GLY A 76 1.27 -17.93 17.01
CA GLY A 76 0.74 -17.27 18.20
C GLY A 76 1.34 -15.90 18.51
N LEU A 77 1.92 -15.22 17.51
CA LEU A 77 2.63 -13.95 17.71
C LEU A 77 1.75 -12.70 17.58
N GLU A 78 0.46 -12.85 17.24
CA GLU A 78 -0.47 -11.73 17.13
C GLU A 78 -0.54 -10.85 18.40
N PRO A 79 -0.66 -11.42 19.63
CA PRO A 79 -0.70 -10.59 20.83
C PRO A 79 0.56 -9.76 21.04
N LEU A 80 1.73 -10.31 20.72
CA LEU A 80 3.00 -9.58 20.77
C LEU A 80 3.02 -8.43 19.78
N ALA A 81 2.57 -8.69 18.55
CA ALA A 81 2.46 -7.65 17.52
C ALA A 81 1.53 -6.52 17.96
N GLN A 82 0.37 -6.84 18.51
CA GLN A 82 -0.59 -5.84 18.98
C GLN A 82 -0.05 -5.02 20.16
N LEU A 83 0.66 -5.68 21.08
CA LEU A 83 1.29 -4.99 22.21
C LEU A 83 2.30 -3.94 21.72
N LEU A 84 3.16 -4.31 20.78
CA LEU A 84 4.19 -3.41 20.23
C LEU A 84 3.57 -2.31 19.35
N LEU A 85 2.54 -2.64 18.57
CA LEU A 85 1.84 -1.68 17.72
C LEU A 85 1.08 -0.62 18.54
N ALA A 86 0.53 -0.99 19.69
CA ALA A 86 -0.19 -0.07 20.57
C ALA A 86 0.73 1.05 21.10
N GLN A 87 2.01 0.75 21.29
CA GLN A 87 3.01 1.74 21.69
C GLN A 87 2.61 2.55 22.93
N GLU A 88 2.06 1.84 23.92
CA GLU A 88 1.69 2.46 25.20
C GLU A 88 2.92 2.97 25.94
N ARG A 89 2.74 3.92 26.84
CA ARG A 89 3.84 4.51 27.63
C ARG A 89 4.51 3.48 28.54
N ASP A 90 3.75 2.53 29.04
CA ASP A 90 4.19 1.44 29.89
C ASP A 90 4.55 0.16 29.13
N CYS A 91 4.65 0.26 27.79
CA CYS A 91 5.06 -0.85 26.95
C CYS A 91 6.42 -1.39 27.41
N PRO A 92 6.54 -2.70 27.67
CA PRO A 92 7.84 -3.27 27.97
C PRO A 92 8.78 -3.17 26.76
N ARG A 93 10.07 -3.33 27.00
CA ARG A 93 11.03 -3.43 25.90
C ARG A 93 10.65 -4.61 25.01
N PRO A 94 10.76 -4.48 23.68
CA PRO A 94 10.38 -5.57 22.77
C PRO A 94 11.04 -6.90 23.11
N GLU A 95 12.29 -6.92 23.50
CA GLU A 95 13.03 -8.12 23.88
C GLU A 95 12.42 -8.78 25.14
N ASP A 96 12.01 -7.99 26.10
CA ASP A 96 11.41 -8.48 27.34
C ASP A 96 9.99 -9.03 27.05
N ALA A 97 9.19 -8.35 26.26
CA ALA A 97 7.88 -8.79 25.86
C ALA A 97 7.94 -10.09 25.03
N ALA A 98 8.91 -10.23 24.16
CA ALA A 98 9.09 -11.38 23.28
C ALA A 98 9.46 -12.66 24.02
N GLN A 99 10.06 -12.58 25.21
CA GLN A 99 10.45 -13.76 26.01
C GLN A 99 9.28 -14.71 26.24
N ALA A 100 8.09 -14.19 26.52
CA ALA A 100 6.90 -14.99 26.79
C ALA A 100 6.38 -15.75 25.57
N TYR A 101 6.87 -15.44 24.37
CA TYR A 101 6.41 -16.02 23.11
C TYR A 101 7.37 -17.03 22.51
N ILE A 102 8.49 -17.27 23.16
CA ILE A 102 9.42 -18.32 22.74
C ILE A 102 8.77 -19.68 23.01
N ASP A 103 8.58 -20.46 21.93
CA ASP A 103 7.96 -21.78 21.97
C ASP A 103 8.44 -22.59 20.75
N ALA A 104 9.37 -23.51 20.99
CA ALA A 104 9.94 -24.33 19.91
C ALA A 104 8.88 -25.20 19.21
N GLU A 105 7.84 -25.65 19.91
CA GLU A 105 6.76 -26.45 19.31
C GLU A 105 5.96 -25.64 18.28
N LYS A 106 5.86 -24.34 18.46
CA LYS A 106 5.20 -23.42 17.52
C LYS A 106 6.15 -22.87 16.45
N GLY A 107 7.42 -23.25 16.49
CA GLY A 107 8.43 -22.76 15.56
C GLY A 107 9.04 -21.42 15.93
N VAL A 108 8.90 -20.98 17.19
CA VAL A 108 9.52 -19.77 17.73
C VAL A 108 10.64 -20.20 18.68
N GLU A 109 11.85 -20.37 18.16
CA GLU A 109 12.97 -20.90 18.91
C GLU A 109 13.76 -19.85 19.68
N THR A 110 13.80 -18.61 19.15
CA THR A 110 14.61 -17.53 19.71
C THR A 110 13.79 -16.24 19.87
N LEU A 111 14.35 -15.30 20.64
CA LEU A 111 13.84 -13.92 20.72
C LEU A 111 13.73 -13.27 19.34
N ALA A 112 14.76 -13.47 18.51
CA ALA A 112 14.77 -12.93 17.17
C ALA A 112 13.61 -13.47 16.33
N ASP A 113 13.26 -14.74 16.45
CA ASP A 113 12.12 -15.34 15.76
C ASP A 113 10.79 -14.70 16.20
N ALA A 114 10.62 -14.49 17.51
CA ALA A 114 9.43 -13.85 18.05
C ALA A 114 9.28 -12.41 17.56
N LEU A 115 10.36 -11.63 17.61
CA LEU A 115 10.36 -10.24 17.15
C LEU A 115 10.17 -10.13 15.63
N GLN A 116 10.77 -11.04 14.87
CA GLN A 116 10.58 -11.06 13.40
C GLN A 116 9.14 -11.36 13.04
N GLY A 117 8.50 -12.31 13.71
CA GLY A 117 7.10 -12.61 13.47
C GLY A 117 6.18 -11.46 13.85
N ALA A 118 6.44 -10.79 14.97
CA ALA A 118 5.71 -9.58 15.35
C ALA A 118 5.90 -8.46 14.32
N ASN A 119 7.13 -8.27 13.83
CA ASN A 119 7.44 -7.33 12.75
C ASN A 119 6.63 -7.63 11.48
N ASP A 120 6.57 -8.89 11.09
CA ASP A 120 5.85 -9.29 9.87
C ASP A 120 4.35 -8.98 9.96
N ILE A 121 3.76 -9.20 11.12
CA ILE A 121 2.35 -8.88 11.37
C ILE A 121 2.12 -7.37 11.34
N VAL A 122 2.94 -6.60 12.05
CA VAL A 122 2.80 -5.13 12.10
C VAL A 122 3.05 -4.52 10.72
N ALA A 123 4.06 -4.99 9.99
CA ALA A 123 4.35 -4.51 8.64
C ALA A 123 3.16 -4.71 7.69
N GLU A 124 2.50 -5.86 7.75
CA GLU A 124 1.29 -6.10 6.96
C GLU A 124 0.14 -5.19 7.38
N LEU A 125 -0.06 -4.98 8.67
CA LEU A 125 -1.09 -4.06 9.16
C LEU A 125 -0.84 -2.62 8.69
N LEU A 126 0.41 -2.15 8.71
CA LEU A 126 0.76 -0.83 8.17
C LEU A 126 0.52 -0.75 6.67
N SER A 127 0.89 -1.79 5.93
CA SER A 127 0.66 -1.87 4.48
C SER A 127 -0.82 -1.87 4.11
N ASP A 128 -1.66 -2.42 4.95
CA ASP A 128 -3.11 -2.50 4.73
C ASP A 128 -3.88 -1.28 5.26
N ASP A 129 -3.22 -0.37 5.95
CA ASP A 129 -3.86 0.82 6.51
C ASP A 129 -4.24 1.81 5.41
N ALA A 130 -5.53 2.09 5.27
CA ALA A 130 -6.06 2.93 4.21
C ALA A 130 -5.55 4.38 4.29
N ALA A 131 -5.42 4.93 5.49
CA ALA A 131 -4.94 6.31 5.69
C ALA A 131 -3.46 6.44 5.33
N ILE A 132 -2.64 5.47 5.70
CA ILE A 132 -1.21 5.41 5.34
C ILE A 132 -1.07 5.31 3.82
N ARG A 133 -1.82 4.43 3.17
CA ARG A 133 -1.78 4.27 1.72
C ARG A 133 -2.18 5.54 0.99
N LYS A 134 -3.24 6.18 1.42
CA LYS A 134 -3.71 7.45 0.84
C LYS A 134 -2.64 8.55 0.98
N THR A 135 -2.04 8.68 2.16
CA THR A 135 -0.99 9.67 2.43
C THR A 135 0.23 9.46 1.53
N LEU A 136 0.70 8.23 1.42
CA LEU A 136 1.87 7.91 0.60
C LEU A 136 1.58 8.00 -0.90
N ARG A 137 0.38 7.63 -1.34
CA ARG A 137 -0.05 7.82 -2.73
C ARG A 137 -0.07 9.30 -3.10
N THR A 138 -0.60 10.14 -2.23
CA THR A 138 -0.62 11.59 -2.43
C THR A 138 0.81 12.14 -2.53
N LEU A 139 1.71 11.68 -1.67
CA LEU A 139 3.13 12.06 -1.70
C LEU A 139 3.78 11.63 -3.03
N LEU A 140 3.53 10.40 -3.46
CA LEU A 140 4.03 9.87 -4.74
C LEU A 140 3.56 10.70 -5.92
N MET A 141 2.29 11.08 -5.94
CA MET A 141 1.71 11.90 -7.00
C MET A 141 2.29 13.33 -7.04
N ARG A 142 2.68 13.86 -5.89
CA ARG A 142 3.25 15.21 -5.79
C ARG A 142 4.75 15.25 -6.06
N GLN A 143 5.51 14.27 -5.59
CA GLN A 143 6.97 14.29 -5.56
C GLN A 143 7.62 13.12 -6.30
N GLY A 144 6.84 12.16 -6.75
CA GLY A 144 7.36 11.02 -7.48
C GLY A 144 7.78 11.38 -8.90
N HIS A 145 8.63 10.54 -9.47
CA HIS A 145 9.06 10.60 -10.86
C HIS A 145 8.66 9.33 -11.59
N LEU A 146 8.22 9.47 -12.82
CA LEU A 146 8.05 8.35 -13.73
C LEU A 146 9.27 8.26 -14.62
N ARG A 147 9.91 7.10 -14.61
CA ARG A 147 11.06 6.79 -15.45
C ARG A 147 10.68 5.69 -16.43
N SER A 148 10.97 5.92 -17.72
CA SER A 148 10.76 4.96 -18.78
C SER A 148 12.06 4.74 -19.54
N LEU A 149 12.43 3.47 -19.74
CA LEU A 149 13.62 3.06 -20.47
C LEU A 149 13.26 2.07 -21.56
N ALA A 150 14.04 2.05 -22.63
CA ALA A 150 13.89 1.07 -23.70
C ALA A 150 14.24 -0.34 -23.22
N VAL A 151 13.37 -1.29 -23.52
CA VAL A 151 13.64 -2.73 -23.35
C VAL A 151 14.32 -3.29 -24.60
N LYS A 152 13.98 -2.70 -25.75
CA LYS A 152 14.50 -3.09 -27.08
C LYS A 152 15.08 -1.86 -27.77
N GLU A 153 16.13 -2.04 -28.56
CA GLU A 153 16.72 -0.99 -29.37
C GLU A 153 15.96 -0.75 -30.69
N GLU A 154 14.89 -1.50 -30.94
CA GLU A 154 14.05 -1.33 -32.13
C GLU A 154 13.41 0.05 -32.17
N ASP A 155 13.34 0.64 -33.35
CA ASP A 155 12.57 1.85 -33.57
C ASP A 155 11.06 1.57 -33.43
N SER A 156 10.34 2.48 -32.78
CA SER A 156 8.91 2.37 -32.57
C SER A 156 8.28 3.73 -32.33
N VAL A 157 6.96 3.77 -32.28
CA VAL A 157 6.20 4.98 -31.91
C VAL A 157 6.48 5.43 -30.47
N TYR A 158 7.12 4.59 -29.65
CA TYR A 158 7.46 4.86 -28.25
C TYR A 158 8.86 5.44 -28.06
N ARG A 159 9.56 5.75 -29.12
CA ARG A 159 10.96 6.23 -29.11
C ARG A 159 11.18 7.41 -28.16
N LEU A 160 10.23 8.33 -28.06
CA LEU A 160 10.30 9.48 -27.15
C LEU A 160 10.43 9.09 -25.68
N TYR A 161 10.06 7.86 -25.34
CA TYR A 161 10.04 7.34 -23.97
C TYR A 161 11.15 6.31 -23.69
N TYR A 162 12.12 6.15 -24.61
CA TYR A 162 13.23 5.21 -24.45
C TYR A 162 14.25 5.64 -23.39
N ASP A 163 14.31 6.93 -23.10
CA ASP A 163 15.06 7.51 -22.00
C ASP A 163 14.28 8.74 -21.51
N PHE A 164 13.34 8.50 -20.61
CA PHE A 164 12.37 9.49 -20.19
C PHE A 164 12.28 9.51 -18.67
N ASP A 165 12.36 10.69 -18.07
CA ASP A 165 12.20 10.91 -16.63
C ASP A 165 11.47 12.23 -16.43
N GLN A 166 10.29 12.17 -15.83
CA GLN A 166 9.48 13.35 -15.55
C GLN A 166 8.82 13.23 -14.18
N PRO A 167 8.63 14.35 -13.47
CA PRO A 167 7.78 14.37 -12.30
C PRO A 167 6.37 13.87 -12.65
N VAL A 168 5.83 12.97 -11.82
CA VAL A 168 4.47 12.44 -12.04
C VAL A 168 3.44 13.57 -12.16
N ALA A 169 3.59 14.61 -11.34
CA ALA A 169 2.69 15.76 -11.34
C ALA A 169 2.66 16.57 -12.66
N LYS A 170 3.67 16.39 -13.51
CA LYS A 170 3.79 17.10 -14.79
C LYS A 170 3.42 16.25 -16.02
N LEU A 171 3.04 15.00 -15.80
CA LEU A 171 2.67 14.10 -16.90
C LEU A 171 1.32 14.50 -17.48
N ALA A 172 1.27 14.58 -18.82
CA ALA A 172 0.02 14.74 -19.54
C ALA A 172 -0.66 13.38 -19.79
N ASP A 173 -1.97 13.38 -19.90
CA ASP A 173 -2.75 12.15 -20.08
C ASP A 173 -2.29 11.34 -21.30
N HIS A 174 -1.97 12.01 -22.42
CA HIS A 174 -1.51 11.33 -23.62
C HIS A 174 -0.14 10.66 -23.44
N GLN A 175 0.72 11.20 -22.58
CA GLN A 175 2.01 10.60 -22.23
C GLN A 175 1.81 9.34 -21.41
N ILE A 176 0.93 9.38 -20.42
CA ILE A 176 0.59 8.23 -19.57
C ILE A 176 0.03 7.09 -20.43
N LEU A 177 -0.90 7.39 -21.33
CA LEU A 177 -1.50 6.40 -22.24
C LEU A 177 -0.45 5.76 -23.16
N ALA A 178 0.43 6.58 -23.73
CA ALA A 178 1.50 6.10 -24.61
C ALA A 178 2.50 5.22 -23.86
N ILE A 179 2.92 5.63 -22.67
CA ILE A 179 3.87 4.89 -21.83
C ILE A 179 3.27 3.56 -21.40
N ASN A 180 2.02 3.55 -20.94
CA ASN A 180 1.33 2.32 -20.55
C ASN A 180 1.20 1.33 -21.73
N ARG A 181 0.90 1.84 -22.91
CA ARG A 181 0.85 1.01 -24.13
C ARG A 181 2.22 0.46 -24.49
N GLY A 182 3.25 1.30 -24.44
CA GLY A 182 4.63 0.88 -24.73
C GLY A 182 5.15 -0.18 -23.77
N GLU A 183 4.80 -0.08 -22.50
CA GLU A 183 5.11 -1.11 -21.49
C GLU A 183 4.37 -2.41 -21.79
N LYS A 184 3.07 -2.34 -22.05
CA LYS A 184 2.24 -3.51 -22.38
C LYS A 184 2.71 -4.23 -23.64
N GLU A 185 3.18 -3.50 -24.64
CA GLU A 185 3.71 -4.06 -25.90
C GLU A 185 5.17 -4.51 -25.79
N GLY A 186 5.81 -4.33 -24.62
CA GLY A 186 7.16 -4.81 -24.35
C GLY A 186 8.29 -3.94 -24.88
N PHE A 187 8.01 -2.69 -25.24
CA PHE A 187 9.03 -1.73 -25.69
C PHE A 187 9.65 -0.93 -24.56
N LEU A 188 8.91 -0.69 -23.48
CA LEU A 188 9.30 0.16 -22.37
C LEU A 188 9.34 -0.62 -21.05
N SER A 189 10.33 -0.29 -20.23
CA SER A 189 10.37 -0.64 -18.81
C SER A 189 10.08 0.61 -18.00
N VAL A 190 8.99 0.60 -17.24
CA VAL A 190 8.47 1.79 -16.55
C VAL A 190 8.55 1.57 -15.05
N THR A 191 9.11 2.57 -14.35
CA THR A 191 9.17 2.61 -12.89
C THR A 191 8.69 3.95 -12.39
N VAL A 192 8.02 3.94 -11.25
CA VAL A 192 7.66 5.16 -10.52
C VAL A 192 8.53 5.24 -9.29
N LEU A 193 9.31 6.30 -9.21
CA LEU A 193 10.32 6.50 -8.19
C LEU A 193 9.86 7.54 -7.17
N LEU A 194 9.93 7.19 -5.90
CA LEU A 194 9.78 8.12 -4.79
C LEU A 194 10.99 7.95 -3.89
N ASP A 195 11.66 9.05 -3.57
CA ASP A 195 12.81 9.02 -2.69
C ASP A 195 12.42 8.42 -1.34
N ARG A 196 13.12 7.36 -0.96
CA ARG A 196 12.91 6.65 0.31
C ARG A 196 13.10 7.58 1.51
N ASP A 197 14.08 8.46 1.45
CA ASP A 197 14.36 9.43 2.51
C ASP A 197 13.27 10.51 2.63
N THR A 198 12.46 10.70 1.61
CA THR A 198 11.26 11.54 1.65
C THR A 198 10.06 10.78 2.19
N ALA A 199 9.89 9.53 1.80
CA ALA A 199 8.71 8.72 2.15
C ALA A 199 8.76 8.20 3.59
N LEU A 200 9.90 7.70 4.07
CA LEU A 200 10.02 7.11 5.41
C LEU A 200 9.65 8.05 6.54
N PRO A 201 10.08 9.32 6.57
CA PRO A 201 9.64 10.24 7.62
C PRO A 201 8.12 10.43 7.66
N VAL A 202 7.45 10.42 6.50
CA VAL A 202 5.99 10.52 6.42
C VAL A 202 5.33 9.28 7.01
N LEU A 203 5.80 8.09 6.65
CA LEU A 203 5.30 6.83 7.20
C LEU A 203 5.53 6.75 8.72
N ARG A 204 6.71 7.09 9.18
CA ARG A 204 7.04 7.10 10.62
C ARG A 204 6.16 8.06 11.42
N ARG A 205 5.90 9.22 10.87
CA ARG A 205 4.99 10.20 11.53
C ARG A 205 3.58 9.65 11.69
N ALA A 206 3.12 8.85 10.72
CA ALA A 206 1.81 8.23 10.78
C ALA A 206 1.75 7.02 11.72
N ALA A 207 2.83 6.25 11.85
CA ALA A 207 2.82 4.94 12.49
C ALA A 207 3.56 4.87 13.83
N VAL A 208 4.53 5.76 14.09
CA VAL A 208 5.38 5.72 15.28
C VAL A 208 4.92 6.74 16.31
N LYS A 209 4.62 6.27 17.54
CA LYS A 209 4.33 7.13 18.68
C LYS A 209 5.61 7.35 19.46
N PRO A 210 6.01 8.62 19.73
CA PRO A 210 7.21 8.90 20.52
C PRO A 210 7.04 8.51 21.99
N GLY A 211 8.14 8.17 22.63
CA GLY A 211 8.18 7.92 24.08
C GLY A 211 7.82 6.50 24.52
N SER A 212 7.57 5.58 23.59
CA SER A 212 7.37 4.16 23.88
C SER A 212 8.69 3.39 23.79
N ALA A 213 8.84 2.34 24.58
CA ALA A 213 9.95 1.39 24.45
C ALA A 213 9.95 0.62 23.11
N ALA A 214 8.81 0.60 22.41
CA ALA A 214 8.67 -0.01 21.09
C ALA A 214 9.07 0.92 19.94
N MET A 215 9.50 2.14 20.20
CA MET A 215 9.75 3.14 19.17
C MET A 215 10.78 2.69 18.12
N GLU A 216 11.92 2.15 18.52
CA GLU A 216 12.94 1.67 17.58
C GLU A 216 12.47 0.45 16.79
N PHE A 217 11.75 -0.46 17.44
CA PHE A 217 11.09 -1.57 16.76
C PHE A 217 10.14 -1.07 15.68
N MET A 218 9.29 -0.10 15.99
CA MET A 218 8.32 0.47 15.05
C MET A 218 8.99 1.21 13.89
N LYS A 219 10.08 1.93 14.15
CA LYS A 219 10.85 2.57 13.08
C LYS A 219 11.43 1.55 12.10
N SER A 220 12.00 0.47 12.61
CA SER A 220 12.51 -0.62 11.79
C SER A 220 11.40 -1.32 11.00
N THR A 221 10.26 -1.53 11.62
CA THR A 221 9.09 -2.14 10.97
C THR A 221 8.54 -1.25 9.86
N CYS A 222 8.55 0.07 10.03
CA CYS A 222 8.19 1.02 8.97
C CYS A 222 9.10 0.87 7.74
N GLU A 223 10.40 0.70 7.93
CA GLU A 223 11.34 0.47 6.83
C GLU A 223 11.01 -0.81 6.06
N ASP A 224 10.81 -1.91 6.79
CA ASP A 224 10.43 -3.19 6.18
C ASP A 224 9.08 -3.13 5.47
N ALA A 225 8.08 -2.54 6.10
CA ALA A 225 6.75 -2.37 5.50
C ALA A 225 6.83 -1.56 4.21
N TYR A 226 7.57 -0.46 4.21
CA TYR A 226 7.73 0.40 3.04
C TYR A 226 8.44 -0.33 1.90
N ASP A 227 9.62 -0.89 2.18
CA ASP A 227 10.46 -1.49 1.14
C ASP A 227 9.87 -2.76 0.55
N ARG A 228 9.25 -3.59 1.38
CA ARG A 228 8.78 -4.92 0.98
C ARG A 228 7.32 -4.95 0.53
N LEU A 229 6.45 -4.13 1.12
CA LEU A 229 5.00 -4.22 0.92
C LEU A 229 4.39 -2.96 0.30
N ILE A 230 4.62 -1.79 0.87
CA ILE A 230 3.90 -0.57 0.49
C ILE A 230 4.38 -0.03 -0.85
N TYR A 231 5.67 0.26 -0.97
CA TYR A 231 6.22 0.85 -2.19
C TYR A 231 6.00 -0.02 -3.42
N PRO A 232 6.29 -1.33 -3.41
CA PRO A 232 6.02 -2.19 -4.57
C PRO A 232 4.55 -2.23 -4.97
N SER A 233 3.64 -2.12 -4.01
CA SER A 233 2.20 -2.09 -4.25
C SER A 233 1.73 -0.76 -4.84
N LEU A 234 2.19 0.37 -4.30
CA LEU A 234 1.86 1.71 -4.82
C LEU A 234 2.42 1.94 -6.21
N GLU A 235 3.62 1.44 -6.48
CA GLU A 235 4.24 1.54 -7.80
C GLU A 235 3.38 0.89 -8.89
N ARG A 236 2.71 -0.22 -8.59
CA ARG A 236 1.86 -0.93 -9.54
C ARG A 236 0.52 -0.24 -9.81
N GLU A 237 0.07 0.59 -8.92
CA GLU A 237 -1.17 1.36 -9.11
C GLU A 237 -1.00 2.43 -10.20
#